data_f3ce80689fb27369b71d4507a236a81f
#
_entry.id   f3ce80689fb27369b71d4507a236a81f
#
_cell.length_a   1.000
_cell.length_b   1.000
_cell.length_c   1.000
_cell.angle_alpha   90.00
_cell.angle_beta   90.00
_cell.angle_gamma   90.00
#
_symmetry.space_group_name_H-M   'P 1'
#
loop_
_entity.id
_entity.type
_entity.pdbx_description
1 polymer ?
#
loop_
_entity_poly.entity_id
_entity_poly.type
_entity_poly.pdbx_seq_one_letter_code
_entity_poly.pdbx_strand_id
1 'polypeptide(L)'
;MTTRYLAFLLILLALSFPSSARADDVDAYVKLRMDKEHIPGLSLAVVKDGKVVKLKGYGTGNLELNVPAVPDTVYELGSISKQFTAAAVLILVQENKIGLDDLIGKYIHESPETWKAIKIRHLLTHTSGQQRDGLPESGNGLFADYTEDELIRSAAALPLLSAPGTKYSYGNMDYDLLAIIIERVSGESYGEFLQEHIFRPLGMTATRVKDRSTIVPNRAQAYLWDNNVLRRCDPQVSPTRYIGSGSLLSTVTDLAKWDASLYTDRVLDAASRKAMWTPTKLADGTLTTYGFGWEISSVKGRTNLNHNGAMDGFVGNISRFVDDRLTVIVLTNQSGLSNTGRIATGVARVYIPAIRPAMQGVQPSQVKVGPDGFAQAAGRYEYWGGYMLTLTPGNGGMLAQLPVGEADDYIPVSSSSFWMTEEGVQLTLVKNSDGEVTGLVVRQDDGSERTIPRVGPLFESKKPQPDPDQGRSRRIEDALMAMEKGGKAVEENASIAPSAKKDFGSGSTDFVGLRSLAFVGEEDVAGRGIERHGAKVSKVLYYRLVMDKQTRNLLVYLTAEGLVTDYDIVDN
;
A
#
# COMPACT_ATOMS: atom_id res chain seq x y z
N MET A 1 3.47 -77.71 -2.89
CA MET A 1 2.87 -76.63 -3.70
C MET A 1 2.76 -75.40 -2.83
N THR A 2 3.76 -74.68 -2.88
CA THR A 2 4.24 -73.65 -2.01
C THR A 2 4.41 -72.38 -2.85
N THR A 3 4.37 -71.23 -2.22
CA THR A 3 4.86 -69.98 -2.77
C THR A 3 3.89 -69.20 -3.70
N ARG A 4 3.29 -68.11 -3.13
CA ARG A 4 3.03 -66.84 -3.78
C ARG A 4 1.97 -66.04 -2.99
N TYR A 5 2.36 -65.38 -1.89
CA TYR A 5 1.65 -64.18 -1.35
C TYR A 5 2.61 -63.46 -0.40
N LEU A 6 3.61 -62.80 -1.01
CA LEU A 6 4.47 -61.88 -0.29
C LEU A 6 4.96 -60.81 -1.29
N ALA A 7 4.11 -59.92 -1.68
CA ALA A 7 4.48 -58.67 -2.39
C ALA A 7 3.26 -57.81 -2.60
N PHE A 8 2.81 -57.09 -1.58
CA PHE A 8 2.00 -55.85 -1.74
C PHE A 8 1.79 -55.21 -0.34
N LEU A 9 2.88 -54.82 0.30
CA LEU A 9 2.79 -53.96 1.49
C LEU A 9 4.03 -53.06 1.57
N LEU A 10 4.24 -52.28 0.52
CA LEU A 10 5.21 -51.19 0.52
C LEU A 10 4.72 -50.23 -0.55
N ILE A 11 4.24 -49.08 -0.15
CA ILE A 11 4.10 -47.79 -0.80
C ILE A 11 2.83 -47.12 -0.25
N LEU A 12 2.96 -46.53 0.92
CA LEU A 12 2.17 -45.40 1.39
C LEU A 12 2.87 -44.82 2.62
N LEU A 13 4.17 -44.53 2.50
CA LEU A 13 4.80 -43.49 3.29
C LEU A 13 4.65 -42.17 2.50
N ALA A 14 3.46 -41.64 2.47
CA ALA A 14 3.24 -40.26 2.15
C ALA A 14 4.01 -39.42 3.17
N LEU A 15 5.02 -38.72 2.71
CA LEU A 15 5.82 -37.75 3.43
C LEU A 15 4.93 -36.71 4.10
N SER A 16 4.34 -37.02 5.23
CA SER A 16 3.86 -36.07 6.21
C SER A 16 5.08 -35.48 6.91
N PHE A 17 5.64 -34.40 6.37
CA PHE A 17 6.56 -33.58 7.14
C PHE A 17 5.87 -33.21 8.46
N PRO A 18 6.55 -33.35 9.61
CA PRO A 18 5.94 -33.10 10.88
C PRO A 18 5.49 -31.63 10.93
N SER A 19 4.27 -31.40 11.38
CA SER A 19 3.63 -30.09 11.58
C SER A 19 4.50 -29.11 12.39
N SER A 20 5.39 -29.61 13.25
CA SER A 20 6.32 -28.85 14.06
C SER A 20 7.39 -28.10 13.25
N ALA A 21 8.01 -28.74 12.25
CA ALA A 21 9.06 -28.11 11.46
C ALA A 21 8.57 -26.89 10.66
N ARG A 22 7.34 -26.96 10.11
CA ARG A 22 6.71 -25.80 9.43
C ARG A 22 6.36 -24.66 10.38
N ALA A 23 5.99 -24.97 11.61
CA ALA A 23 5.69 -23.95 12.61
C ALA A 23 6.94 -23.16 13.01
N ASP A 24 8.09 -23.85 13.13
CA ASP A 24 9.38 -23.24 13.49
C ASP A 24 9.89 -22.32 12.35
N ASP A 25 9.73 -22.73 11.08
CA ASP A 25 10.09 -21.89 9.91
C ASP A 25 9.29 -20.60 9.85
N VAL A 26 7.98 -20.65 10.12
CA VAL A 26 7.13 -19.46 10.17
C VAL A 26 7.55 -18.53 11.32
N ASP A 27 7.83 -19.09 12.49
CA ASP A 27 8.23 -18.30 13.66
C ASP A 27 9.57 -17.60 13.43
N ALA A 28 10.54 -18.30 12.82
CA ALA A 28 11.83 -17.74 12.48
C ALA A 28 11.69 -16.59 11.45
N TYR A 29 10.90 -16.80 10.41
CA TYR A 29 10.65 -15.78 9.39
C TYR A 29 9.95 -14.54 9.95
N VAL A 30 8.86 -14.70 10.71
CA VAL A 30 8.13 -13.59 11.32
C VAL A 30 9.02 -12.77 12.25
N LYS A 31 9.83 -13.43 13.11
CA LYS A 31 10.76 -12.73 14.00
C LYS A 31 11.80 -11.94 13.21
N LEU A 32 12.39 -12.55 12.17
CA LEU A 32 13.35 -11.86 11.29
C LEU A 32 12.73 -10.58 10.69
N ARG A 33 11.48 -10.66 10.22
CA ARG A 33 10.80 -9.48 9.66
C ARG A 33 10.51 -8.42 10.72
N MET A 34 10.04 -8.84 11.89
CA MET A 34 9.80 -7.90 13.00
C MET A 34 11.06 -7.16 13.42
N ASP A 35 12.19 -7.87 13.49
CA ASP A 35 13.50 -7.27 13.86
C ASP A 35 13.94 -6.26 12.79
N LYS A 36 13.87 -6.62 11.51
CA LYS A 36 14.24 -5.76 10.39
C LYS A 36 13.31 -4.53 10.26
N GLU A 37 12.01 -4.72 10.40
CA GLU A 37 11.00 -3.67 10.23
C GLU A 37 10.68 -2.94 11.56
N HIS A 38 11.42 -3.22 12.65
CA HIS A 38 11.22 -2.61 13.96
C HIS A 38 9.78 -2.70 14.49
N ILE A 39 9.11 -3.82 14.22
CA ILE A 39 7.72 -4.06 14.62
C ILE A 39 7.66 -4.48 16.09
N PRO A 40 7.03 -3.69 17.00
CA PRO A 40 6.95 -4.05 18.40
C PRO A 40 6.08 -5.26 18.66
N GLY A 41 4.92 -5.32 18.01
CA GLY A 41 3.92 -6.37 18.20
C GLY A 41 3.24 -6.77 16.89
N LEU A 42 3.02 -8.08 16.75
CA LEU A 42 2.39 -8.69 15.58
C LEU A 42 1.49 -9.84 16.02
N SER A 43 0.30 -9.92 15.42
CA SER A 43 -0.56 -11.11 15.50
C SER A 43 -0.72 -11.75 14.14
N LEU A 44 -0.64 -13.09 14.10
CA LEU A 44 -0.69 -13.92 12.89
C LEU A 44 -1.75 -15.00 13.01
N ALA A 45 -2.57 -15.14 11.96
CA ALA A 45 -3.36 -16.35 11.73
C ALA A 45 -3.05 -16.94 10.35
N VAL A 46 -2.92 -18.26 10.29
CA VAL A 46 -2.85 -19.02 9.04
C VAL A 46 -4.01 -20.00 9.01
N VAL A 47 -4.85 -19.86 7.98
CA VAL A 47 -6.01 -20.73 7.76
C VAL A 47 -5.73 -21.56 6.51
N LYS A 48 -5.82 -22.89 6.65
CA LYS A 48 -5.62 -23.84 5.54
C LYS A 48 -6.84 -24.76 5.47
N ASP A 49 -7.44 -24.86 4.29
CA ASP A 49 -8.65 -25.68 4.07
C ASP A 49 -9.80 -25.37 5.08
N GLY A 50 -9.97 -24.09 5.42
CA GLY A 50 -10.97 -23.61 6.36
C GLY A 50 -10.66 -23.88 7.84
N LYS A 51 -9.45 -24.39 8.17
CA LYS A 51 -9.00 -24.65 9.54
C LYS A 51 -7.83 -23.76 9.91
N VAL A 52 -7.86 -23.20 11.10
CA VAL A 52 -6.72 -22.47 11.66
C VAL A 52 -5.59 -23.47 11.94
N VAL A 53 -4.47 -23.32 11.22
CA VAL A 53 -3.28 -24.20 11.36
C VAL A 53 -2.16 -23.51 12.13
N LYS A 54 -2.21 -22.17 12.24
CA LYS A 54 -1.34 -21.39 13.12
C LYS A 54 -2.10 -20.16 13.60
N LEU A 55 -1.96 -19.87 14.91
CA LEU A 55 -2.56 -18.71 15.55
C LEU A 55 -1.62 -18.26 16.67
N LYS A 56 -0.96 -17.09 16.50
CA LYS A 56 0.09 -16.67 17.42
C LYS A 56 0.27 -15.17 17.43
N GLY A 57 0.58 -14.63 18.63
CA GLY A 57 1.11 -13.28 18.81
C GLY A 57 2.63 -13.31 18.99
N TYR A 58 3.30 -12.26 18.58
CA TYR A 58 4.74 -12.06 18.67
C TYR A 58 5.02 -10.66 19.21
N GLY A 59 6.05 -10.53 20.04
CA GLY A 59 6.45 -9.24 20.61
C GLY A 59 5.41 -8.65 21.55
N THR A 60 5.24 -7.33 21.52
CA THR A 60 4.57 -6.54 22.57
C THR A 60 3.44 -5.69 21.99
N GLY A 61 2.23 -5.89 22.47
CA GLY A 61 1.04 -5.11 22.10
C GLY A 61 1.02 -3.72 22.74
N ASN A 62 1.66 -3.55 23.88
CA ASN A 62 1.85 -2.27 24.55
C ASN A 62 3.22 -2.24 25.23
N LEU A 63 4.15 -1.43 24.70
CA LEU A 63 5.52 -1.33 25.18
C LEU A 63 5.61 -0.66 26.57
N GLU A 64 4.77 0.36 26.81
CA GLU A 64 4.81 1.10 28.08
C GLU A 64 4.38 0.23 29.25
N LEU A 65 3.44 -0.68 29.04
CA LEU A 65 2.91 -1.59 30.03
C LEU A 65 3.51 -3.00 29.94
N ASN A 66 4.41 -3.24 28.99
CA ASN A 66 5.01 -4.54 28.70
C ASN A 66 3.95 -5.67 28.51
N VAL A 67 2.85 -5.35 27.83
CA VAL A 67 1.77 -6.32 27.55
C VAL A 67 2.10 -7.06 26.25
N PRO A 68 2.20 -8.41 26.26
CA PRO A 68 2.51 -9.17 25.07
C PRO A 68 1.40 -9.07 24.01
N ALA A 69 1.77 -9.09 22.73
CA ALA A 69 0.81 -9.31 21.64
C ALA A 69 0.36 -10.79 21.63
N VAL A 70 -0.94 -10.99 21.52
CA VAL A 70 -1.58 -12.31 21.48
C VAL A 70 -2.54 -12.37 20.30
N PRO A 71 -3.06 -13.56 19.89
CA PRO A 71 -4.03 -13.65 18.78
C PRO A 71 -5.27 -12.77 18.96
N ASP A 72 -5.69 -12.58 20.20
CA ASP A 72 -6.85 -11.76 20.55
C ASP A 72 -6.51 -10.29 20.85
N THR A 73 -5.29 -9.87 20.54
CA THR A 73 -4.95 -8.45 20.54
C THR A 73 -5.73 -7.73 19.45
N VAL A 74 -6.38 -6.62 19.82
CA VAL A 74 -7.24 -5.84 18.94
C VAL A 74 -6.45 -4.73 18.28
N TYR A 75 -6.51 -4.67 16.95
CA TYR A 75 -5.84 -3.67 16.11
C TYR A 75 -6.85 -2.86 15.30
N GLU A 76 -6.47 -1.67 14.85
CA GLU A 76 -7.21 -0.96 13.82
C GLU A 76 -6.94 -1.60 12.45
N LEU A 77 -8.02 -1.90 11.72
CA LEU A 77 -7.92 -2.61 10.45
C LEU A 77 -7.59 -1.72 9.25
N GLY A 78 -7.85 -0.40 9.36
CA GLY A 78 -7.77 0.48 8.21
C GLY A 78 -8.58 -0.08 7.04
N SER A 79 -8.03 -0.03 5.84
CA SER A 79 -8.74 -0.38 4.60
C SER A 79 -9.19 -1.84 4.49
N ILE A 80 -8.76 -2.75 5.36
CA ILE A 80 -9.37 -4.10 5.45
C ILE A 80 -10.86 -3.98 5.80
N SER A 81 -11.30 -2.89 6.43
CA SER A 81 -12.70 -2.56 6.71
C SER A 81 -13.59 -2.59 5.46
N LYS A 82 -13.03 -2.23 4.30
CA LYS A 82 -13.75 -2.16 3.03
C LYS A 82 -14.40 -3.50 2.62
N GLN A 83 -13.80 -4.60 3.02
CA GLN A 83 -14.37 -5.94 2.77
C GLN A 83 -15.74 -6.10 3.44
N PHE A 84 -15.88 -5.58 4.65
CA PHE A 84 -17.12 -5.66 5.43
C PHE A 84 -18.17 -4.68 4.92
N THR A 85 -17.77 -3.47 4.53
CA THR A 85 -18.66 -2.51 3.86
C THR A 85 -19.21 -3.07 2.55
N ALA A 86 -18.34 -3.67 1.73
CA ALA A 86 -18.76 -4.33 0.48
C ALA A 86 -19.72 -5.50 0.76
N ALA A 87 -19.43 -6.30 1.79
CA ALA A 87 -20.32 -7.40 2.21
C ALA A 87 -21.68 -6.87 2.68
N ALA A 88 -21.73 -5.79 3.44
CA ALA A 88 -22.97 -5.16 3.88
C ALA A 88 -23.81 -4.67 2.69
N VAL A 89 -23.20 -4.03 1.70
CA VAL A 89 -23.91 -3.67 0.45
C VAL A 89 -24.44 -4.92 -0.26
N LEU A 90 -23.66 -5.99 -0.34
CA LEU A 90 -24.09 -7.22 -0.99
C LEU A 90 -25.22 -7.96 -0.23
N ILE A 91 -25.26 -7.85 1.09
CA ILE A 91 -26.41 -8.33 1.89
C ILE A 91 -27.68 -7.58 1.48
N LEU A 92 -27.60 -6.24 1.39
CA LEU A 92 -28.74 -5.44 0.95
C LEU A 92 -29.13 -5.71 -0.53
N VAL A 93 -28.16 -6.10 -1.36
CA VAL A 93 -28.44 -6.58 -2.74
C VAL A 93 -29.17 -7.92 -2.72
N GLN A 94 -28.76 -8.88 -1.89
CA GLN A 94 -29.44 -10.17 -1.72
C GLN A 94 -30.89 -9.98 -1.21
N GLU A 95 -31.12 -8.95 -0.41
CA GLU A 95 -32.44 -8.56 0.10
C GLU A 95 -33.27 -7.74 -0.91
N ASN A 96 -32.74 -7.45 -2.10
CA ASN A 96 -33.33 -6.60 -3.12
C ASN A 96 -33.61 -5.15 -2.67
N LYS A 97 -32.90 -4.66 -1.66
CA LYS A 97 -33.01 -3.28 -1.17
C LYS A 97 -32.12 -2.30 -1.96
N ILE A 98 -31.01 -2.79 -2.48
CA ILE A 98 -30.04 -2.05 -3.32
C ILE A 98 -29.80 -2.81 -4.62
N GLY A 99 -29.70 -2.09 -5.75
CA GLY A 99 -29.17 -2.61 -7.02
C GLY A 99 -27.73 -2.15 -7.24
N LEU A 100 -26.84 -3.03 -7.70
CA LEU A 100 -25.47 -2.63 -8.03
C LEU A 100 -25.40 -1.56 -9.14
N ASP A 101 -26.39 -1.50 -10.01
CA ASP A 101 -26.52 -0.50 -11.07
C ASP A 101 -27.41 0.69 -10.68
N ASP A 102 -27.94 0.73 -9.47
CA ASP A 102 -28.69 1.87 -8.98
C ASP A 102 -27.78 3.11 -8.92
N LEU A 103 -28.34 4.25 -9.31
CA LEU A 103 -27.68 5.55 -9.16
C LEU A 103 -27.64 5.95 -7.68
N ILE A 104 -26.53 6.49 -7.21
CA ILE A 104 -26.38 6.86 -5.80
C ILE A 104 -27.36 7.95 -5.36
N GLY A 105 -27.80 8.84 -6.27
CA GLY A 105 -28.84 9.85 -6.02
C GLY A 105 -30.18 9.28 -5.56
N LYS A 106 -30.44 7.96 -5.78
CA LYS A 106 -31.61 7.28 -5.20
C LYS A 106 -31.54 7.20 -3.67
N TYR A 107 -30.35 7.23 -3.11
CA TYR A 107 -30.09 7.03 -1.68
C TYR A 107 -29.48 8.28 -1.01
N ILE A 108 -28.73 9.08 -1.78
CA ILE A 108 -28.13 10.34 -1.34
C ILE A 108 -28.82 11.46 -2.11
N HIS A 109 -29.95 11.95 -1.57
CA HIS A 109 -30.80 12.96 -2.24
C HIS A 109 -30.09 14.32 -2.36
N GLU A 110 -29.10 14.58 -1.50
CA GLU A 110 -28.27 15.79 -1.49
C GLU A 110 -27.13 15.74 -2.51
N SER A 111 -27.04 14.65 -3.29
CA SER A 111 -25.99 14.48 -4.29
C SER A 111 -26.05 15.57 -5.36
N PRO A 112 -24.90 16.19 -5.74
CA PRO A 112 -24.86 17.22 -6.76
C PRO A 112 -25.11 16.63 -8.16
N GLU A 113 -25.49 17.48 -9.11
CA GLU A 113 -25.74 17.07 -10.51
C GLU A 113 -24.53 16.35 -11.13
N THR A 114 -23.31 16.67 -10.69
CA THR A 114 -22.08 16.01 -11.13
C THR A 114 -22.04 14.51 -10.80
N TRP A 115 -22.79 14.05 -9.77
CA TRP A 115 -22.84 12.65 -9.34
C TRP A 115 -23.95 11.82 -9.99
N LYS A 116 -24.78 12.40 -10.83
CA LYS A 116 -25.97 11.76 -11.43
C LYS A 116 -25.70 10.45 -12.17
N ALA A 117 -24.46 10.22 -12.61
CA ALA A 117 -24.08 9.00 -13.32
C ALA A 117 -23.33 8.00 -12.43
N ILE A 118 -23.09 8.32 -11.16
CA ILE A 118 -22.41 7.43 -10.24
C ILE A 118 -23.36 6.32 -9.80
N LYS A 119 -22.93 5.08 -9.96
CA LYS A 119 -23.65 3.85 -9.55
C LYS A 119 -23.02 3.28 -8.28
N ILE A 120 -23.78 2.45 -7.55
CA ILE A 120 -23.28 1.70 -6.37
C ILE A 120 -22.01 0.92 -6.73
N ARG A 121 -21.98 0.21 -7.88
CA ARG A 121 -20.78 -0.53 -8.31
C ARG A 121 -19.56 0.37 -8.53
N HIS A 122 -19.75 1.63 -8.94
CA HIS A 122 -18.64 2.56 -9.14
C HIS A 122 -17.94 2.90 -7.81
N LEU A 123 -18.71 3.05 -6.73
CA LEU A 123 -18.18 3.24 -5.38
C LEU A 123 -17.44 1.97 -4.91
N LEU A 124 -18.05 0.78 -5.06
CA LEU A 124 -17.44 -0.50 -4.65
C LEU A 124 -16.11 -0.78 -5.35
N THR A 125 -15.89 -0.24 -6.55
CA THR A 125 -14.75 -0.54 -7.41
C THR A 125 -13.79 0.62 -7.62
N HIS A 126 -13.96 1.73 -6.88
CA HIS A 126 -13.12 2.92 -7.02
C HIS A 126 -13.08 3.48 -8.45
N THR A 127 -14.23 3.46 -9.11
CA THR A 127 -14.41 4.00 -10.47
C THR A 127 -15.45 5.11 -10.53
N SER A 128 -15.80 5.69 -9.37
CA SER A 128 -16.78 6.78 -9.25
C SER A 128 -16.27 8.10 -9.83
N GLY A 129 -14.95 8.28 -9.87
CA GLY A 129 -14.29 9.54 -10.16
C GLY A 129 -14.20 10.50 -8.96
N GLN A 130 -14.60 10.09 -7.76
CA GLN A 130 -14.47 10.88 -6.53
C GLN A 130 -13.00 11.18 -6.19
N GLN A 131 -12.77 12.29 -5.48
CA GLN A 131 -11.49 12.56 -4.84
C GLN A 131 -11.21 11.54 -3.74
N ARG A 132 -9.93 11.30 -3.47
CA ARG A 132 -9.50 10.23 -2.57
C ARG A 132 -10.15 10.30 -1.18
N ASP A 133 -10.08 11.43 -0.52
CA ASP A 133 -10.49 11.58 0.87
C ASP A 133 -11.57 12.65 1.10
N GLY A 134 -11.80 13.52 0.14
CA GLY A 134 -12.90 14.51 0.16
C GLY A 134 -12.91 15.52 1.31
N LEU A 135 -11.97 15.42 2.24
CA LEU A 135 -11.88 16.21 3.46
C LEU A 135 -10.49 16.82 3.60
N PRO A 136 -10.36 18.03 4.22
CA PRO A 136 -9.06 18.62 4.47
C PRO A 136 -8.16 17.73 5.33
N GLU A 137 -6.93 17.50 4.89
CA GLU A 137 -5.91 16.80 5.68
C GLU A 137 -5.23 17.73 6.69
N SER A 138 -5.34 19.06 6.51
CA SER A 138 -4.69 20.07 7.34
C SER A 138 -5.53 20.50 8.56
N GLY A 139 -4.88 20.91 9.63
CA GLY A 139 -5.52 21.37 10.86
C GLY A 139 -6.13 20.22 11.68
N ASN A 140 -7.31 20.44 12.26
CA ASN A 140 -8.04 19.44 13.06
C ASN A 140 -8.82 18.43 12.22
N GLY A 141 -8.71 18.46 10.88
CA GLY A 141 -9.54 17.67 9.97
C GLY A 141 -9.45 16.16 10.17
N LEU A 142 -8.28 15.63 10.56
CA LEU A 142 -8.11 14.20 10.87
C LEU A 142 -8.80 13.77 12.16
N PHE A 143 -8.98 14.69 13.11
CA PHE A 143 -9.43 14.41 14.48
C PHE A 143 -10.87 14.85 14.75
N ALA A 144 -11.43 15.70 13.88
CA ALA A 144 -12.80 16.16 13.99
C ALA A 144 -13.78 15.04 13.62
N ASP A 145 -14.86 14.91 14.39
CA ASP A 145 -15.97 14.05 14.01
C ASP A 145 -16.83 14.76 12.96
N TYR A 146 -17.33 13.99 12.00
CA TYR A 146 -18.15 14.49 10.89
C TYR A 146 -19.52 13.83 10.93
N THR A 147 -20.54 14.59 10.65
CA THR A 147 -21.89 14.09 10.34
C THR A 147 -21.94 13.58 8.89
N GLU A 148 -22.93 12.76 8.56
CA GLU A 148 -23.18 12.33 7.18
C GLU A 148 -23.27 13.52 6.21
N ASP A 149 -24.01 14.56 6.57
CA ASP A 149 -24.20 15.76 5.76
C ASP A 149 -22.90 16.53 5.53
N GLU A 150 -21.99 16.53 6.50
CA GLU A 150 -20.67 17.16 6.36
C GLU A 150 -19.78 16.35 5.43
N LEU A 151 -19.79 15.02 5.52
CA LEU A 151 -19.09 14.13 4.61
C LEU A 151 -19.60 14.30 3.17
N ILE A 152 -20.92 14.26 2.96
CA ILE A 152 -21.53 14.44 1.64
C ILE A 152 -21.19 15.82 1.07
N ARG A 153 -21.38 16.90 1.85
CA ARG A 153 -21.09 18.28 1.39
C ARG A 153 -19.63 18.49 1.06
N SER A 154 -18.72 17.93 1.86
CA SER A 154 -17.28 18.05 1.61
C SER A 154 -16.88 17.35 0.31
N ALA A 155 -17.39 16.14 0.08
CA ALA A 155 -17.16 15.42 -1.16
C ALA A 155 -17.81 16.09 -2.38
N ALA A 156 -19.03 16.62 -2.21
CA ALA A 156 -19.77 17.31 -3.26
C ALA A 156 -19.15 18.66 -3.70
N ALA A 157 -18.37 19.29 -2.81
CA ALA A 157 -17.66 20.53 -3.11
C ALA A 157 -16.48 20.33 -4.07
N LEU A 158 -16.02 19.10 -4.24
CA LEU A 158 -14.86 18.77 -5.07
C LEU A 158 -15.29 18.28 -6.46
N PRO A 159 -14.55 18.63 -7.53
CA PRO A 159 -14.83 18.11 -8.86
C PRO A 159 -14.48 16.61 -8.92
N LEU A 160 -15.19 15.88 -9.80
CA LEU A 160 -14.80 14.52 -10.12
C LEU A 160 -13.48 14.50 -10.90
N LEU A 161 -12.58 13.57 -10.56
CA LEU A 161 -11.30 13.36 -11.24
C LEU A 161 -11.47 12.76 -12.64
N SER A 162 -12.57 12.02 -12.85
CA SER A 162 -12.90 11.36 -14.12
C SER A 162 -14.40 11.10 -14.23
N ALA A 163 -14.88 10.83 -15.42
CA ALA A 163 -16.26 10.35 -15.58
C ALA A 163 -16.43 8.97 -14.90
N PRO A 164 -17.57 8.70 -14.23
CA PRO A 164 -17.83 7.43 -13.59
C PRO A 164 -17.66 6.25 -14.54
N GLY A 165 -16.96 5.20 -14.09
CA GLY A 165 -16.69 3.98 -14.85
C GLY A 165 -15.52 4.06 -15.84
N THR A 166 -14.85 5.22 -15.97
CA THR A 166 -13.80 5.39 -17.01
C THR A 166 -12.38 5.22 -16.48
N LYS A 167 -12.15 5.44 -15.17
CA LYS A 167 -10.82 5.35 -14.57
C LYS A 167 -10.92 4.74 -13.17
N TYR A 168 -9.96 3.89 -12.84
CA TYR A 168 -9.74 3.43 -11.48
C TYR A 168 -8.93 4.49 -10.70
N SER A 169 -9.44 4.88 -9.55
CA SER A 169 -8.75 5.79 -8.62
C SER A 169 -9.17 5.44 -7.19
N TYR A 170 -8.30 4.72 -6.48
CA TYR A 170 -8.57 4.30 -5.11
C TYR A 170 -8.85 5.50 -4.19
N GLY A 171 -9.97 5.44 -3.44
CA GLY A 171 -10.39 6.51 -2.54
C GLY A 171 -11.20 6.02 -1.35
N ASN A 172 -11.04 6.68 -0.20
CA ASN A 172 -11.79 6.35 1.01
C ASN A 172 -13.24 6.84 0.92
N MET A 173 -13.46 8.01 0.31
CA MET A 173 -14.78 8.63 0.19
C MET A 173 -15.81 7.69 -0.45
N ASP A 174 -15.42 6.88 -1.44
CA ASP A 174 -16.31 5.90 -2.06
C ASP A 174 -16.96 4.98 -1.02
N TYR A 175 -16.18 4.47 -0.09
CA TYR A 175 -16.64 3.52 0.92
C TYR A 175 -17.33 4.21 2.10
N ASP A 176 -16.99 5.46 2.37
CA ASP A 176 -17.69 6.26 3.38
C ASP A 176 -19.11 6.62 2.89
N LEU A 177 -19.28 6.95 1.60
CA LEU A 177 -20.61 7.09 0.98
C LEU A 177 -21.40 5.77 0.98
N LEU A 178 -20.75 4.60 0.80
CA LEU A 178 -21.41 3.30 0.93
C LEU A 178 -21.90 3.05 2.36
N ALA A 179 -21.15 3.45 3.40
CA ALA A 179 -21.61 3.33 4.78
C ALA A 179 -22.87 4.17 5.03
N ILE A 180 -22.90 5.40 4.55
CA ILE A 180 -24.10 6.27 4.61
C ILE A 180 -25.29 5.62 3.88
N ILE A 181 -25.06 5.03 2.70
CA ILE A 181 -26.13 4.35 1.96
C ILE A 181 -26.64 3.13 2.72
N ILE A 182 -25.75 2.37 3.38
CA ILE A 182 -26.17 1.23 4.23
C ILE A 182 -27.08 1.72 5.36
N GLU A 183 -26.72 2.78 6.08
CA GLU A 183 -27.53 3.35 7.16
C GLU A 183 -28.91 3.81 6.65
N ARG A 184 -28.95 4.55 5.56
CA ARG A 184 -30.20 5.09 4.99
C ARG A 184 -31.16 4.02 4.47
N VAL A 185 -30.61 2.93 3.93
CA VAL A 185 -31.42 1.84 3.36
C VAL A 185 -31.88 0.84 4.41
N SER A 186 -31.04 0.56 5.39
CA SER A 186 -31.37 -0.39 6.47
C SER A 186 -32.20 0.23 7.60
N GLY A 187 -31.98 1.52 7.87
CA GLY A 187 -32.51 2.21 9.05
C GLY A 187 -31.73 1.91 10.34
N GLU A 188 -30.63 1.16 10.23
CA GLU A 188 -29.71 0.84 11.33
C GLU A 188 -28.44 1.69 11.16
N SER A 189 -27.76 2.05 12.27
CA SER A 189 -26.42 2.63 12.12
C SER A 189 -25.47 1.64 11.45
N TYR A 190 -24.45 2.12 10.76
CA TYR A 190 -23.46 1.29 10.07
C TYR A 190 -22.87 0.21 11.00
N GLY A 191 -22.53 0.62 12.24
CA GLY A 191 -21.99 -0.29 13.23
C GLY A 191 -22.97 -1.37 13.67
N GLU A 192 -24.24 -1.01 13.90
CA GLU A 192 -25.30 -1.97 14.25
C GLU A 192 -25.56 -2.93 13.10
N PHE A 193 -25.66 -2.44 11.88
CA PHE A 193 -25.84 -3.31 10.71
C PHE A 193 -24.73 -4.36 10.58
N LEU A 194 -23.47 -3.96 10.68
CA LEU A 194 -22.35 -4.91 10.63
C LEU A 194 -22.40 -5.91 11.79
N GLN A 195 -22.74 -5.43 12.99
CA GLN A 195 -22.85 -6.27 14.19
C GLN A 195 -23.91 -7.34 14.03
N GLU A 196 -25.11 -6.97 13.56
CA GLU A 196 -26.26 -7.88 13.45
C GLU A 196 -26.11 -8.87 12.29
N HIS A 197 -25.65 -8.36 11.12
CA HIS A 197 -25.69 -9.15 9.89
C HIS A 197 -24.38 -9.89 9.60
N ILE A 198 -23.25 -9.50 10.21
CA ILE A 198 -21.94 -10.11 9.93
C ILE A 198 -21.28 -10.60 11.22
N PHE A 199 -21.01 -9.70 12.20
CA PHE A 199 -20.12 -10.05 13.31
C PHE A 199 -20.77 -11.06 14.27
N ARG A 200 -22.01 -10.81 14.70
CA ARG A 200 -22.74 -11.73 15.60
C ARG A 200 -22.99 -13.10 14.96
N PRO A 201 -23.48 -13.22 13.71
CA PRO A 201 -23.63 -14.51 13.04
C PRO A 201 -22.34 -15.31 12.95
N LEU A 202 -21.20 -14.65 12.80
CA LEU A 202 -19.88 -15.30 12.69
C LEU A 202 -19.19 -15.51 14.04
N GLY A 203 -19.74 -14.95 15.14
CA GLY A 203 -19.12 -14.98 16.46
C GLY A 203 -17.82 -14.14 16.53
N MET A 204 -17.74 -13.04 15.77
CA MET A 204 -16.63 -12.09 15.75
C MET A 204 -16.79 -11.08 16.90
N THR A 205 -16.60 -11.54 18.12
CA THR A 205 -16.96 -10.80 19.34
C THR A 205 -16.05 -9.60 19.66
N ALA A 206 -14.85 -9.59 19.13
CA ALA A 206 -13.89 -8.49 19.29
C ALA A 206 -13.98 -7.45 18.17
N THR A 207 -14.66 -7.78 17.05
CA THR A 207 -14.77 -6.92 15.88
C THR A 207 -15.89 -5.89 16.04
N ARG A 208 -15.59 -4.62 15.78
CA ARG A 208 -16.53 -3.50 15.89
C ARG A 208 -16.09 -2.27 15.13
N VAL A 209 -17.00 -1.35 14.88
CA VAL A 209 -16.65 0.03 14.51
C VAL A 209 -16.04 0.70 15.74
N LYS A 210 -14.92 1.42 15.56
CA LYS A 210 -14.30 2.17 16.65
C LYS A 210 -15.14 3.38 17.03
N ASP A 211 -15.14 3.68 18.31
CA ASP A 211 -15.66 4.92 18.88
C ASP A 211 -14.68 5.48 19.92
N ARG A 212 -14.97 6.67 20.44
CA ARG A 212 -14.08 7.35 21.40
C ARG A 212 -14.31 6.96 22.85
N SER A 213 -15.39 6.28 23.17
CA SER A 213 -15.89 6.07 24.54
C SER A 213 -15.79 4.62 25.01
N THR A 214 -15.89 3.67 24.09
CA THR A 214 -15.91 2.25 24.44
C THR A 214 -14.53 1.76 24.87
N ILE A 215 -14.49 1.14 26.05
CA ILE A 215 -13.30 0.40 26.51
C ILE A 215 -13.20 -0.88 25.69
N VAL A 216 -12.11 -1.02 24.94
CA VAL A 216 -11.83 -2.20 24.12
C VAL A 216 -10.76 -3.04 24.81
N PRO A 217 -11.12 -4.19 25.42
CA PRO A 217 -10.13 -5.08 26.03
C PRO A 217 -9.08 -5.54 25.01
N ASN A 218 -7.85 -5.73 25.46
CA ASN A 218 -6.70 -6.20 24.67
C ASN A 218 -6.33 -5.29 23.47
N ARG A 219 -6.76 -4.04 23.47
CA ARG A 219 -6.39 -3.09 22.40
C ARG A 219 -4.90 -2.80 22.42
N ALA A 220 -4.24 -2.98 21.29
CA ALA A 220 -2.84 -2.63 21.12
C ALA A 220 -2.61 -1.11 21.22
N GLN A 221 -1.44 -0.70 21.72
CA GLN A 221 -0.95 0.66 21.59
C GLN A 221 -0.32 0.84 20.20
N ALA A 222 -0.60 1.97 19.56
CA ALA A 222 -0.08 2.35 18.25
C ALA A 222 1.33 2.93 18.34
N TYR A 223 2.18 2.59 17.38
CA TYR A 223 3.55 3.10 17.26
C TYR A 223 3.85 3.52 15.81
N LEU A 224 4.70 4.52 15.67
CA LEU A 224 5.22 5.03 14.41
C LEU A 224 6.74 4.89 14.39
N TRP A 225 7.28 4.29 13.32
CA TRP A 225 8.71 4.38 13.04
C TRP A 225 8.95 5.60 12.16
N ASP A 226 9.68 6.57 12.71
CA ASP A 226 9.98 7.84 12.06
C ASP A 226 11.39 8.29 12.41
N ASN A 227 12.17 8.72 11.42
CA ASN A 227 13.54 9.21 11.60
C ASN A 227 14.43 8.25 12.42
N ASN A 228 14.36 6.94 12.12
CA ASN A 228 15.07 5.87 12.83
C ASN A 228 14.75 5.78 14.33
N VAL A 229 13.59 6.24 14.74
CA VAL A 229 13.12 6.18 16.14
C VAL A 229 11.70 5.65 16.18
N LEU A 230 11.47 4.66 17.03
CA LEU A 230 10.13 4.20 17.35
C LEU A 230 9.48 5.19 18.33
N ARG A 231 8.33 5.72 17.96
CA ARG A 231 7.57 6.69 18.75
C ARG A 231 6.17 6.16 19.03
N ARG A 232 5.61 6.54 20.15
CA ARG A 232 4.20 6.36 20.41
C ARG A 232 3.40 7.19 19.40
N CYS A 233 2.39 6.57 18.80
CA CYS A 233 1.46 7.24 17.91
C CYS A 233 0.22 7.66 18.71
N ASP A 234 0.02 8.95 18.82
CA ASP A 234 -1.18 9.65 19.30
C ASP A 234 -1.26 10.93 18.48
N PRO A 235 -2.34 11.28 17.89
CA PRO A 235 -3.73 11.13 18.26
C PRO A 235 -4.49 10.13 17.40
N GLN A 236 -5.66 9.75 17.88
CA GLN A 236 -6.57 8.87 17.15
C GLN A 236 -7.31 9.63 16.07
N VAL A 237 -7.19 9.20 14.82
CA VAL A 237 -8.02 9.67 13.71
C VAL A 237 -9.50 9.48 14.08
N SER A 238 -10.34 10.45 13.72
CA SER A 238 -11.77 10.40 13.99
C SER A 238 -12.41 9.10 13.46
N PRO A 239 -13.26 8.43 14.24
CA PRO A 239 -13.97 7.24 13.80
C PRO A 239 -14.94 7.53 12.65
N THR A 240 -15.47 8.75 12.55
CA THR A 240 -16.45 9.11 11.53
C THR A 240 -15.82 9.53 10.21
N ARG A 241 -14.53 9.93 10.21
CA ARG A 241 -13.84 10.36 8.98
C ARG A 241 -13.68 9.23 7.95
N TYR A 242 -13.47 8.01 8.41
CA TYR A 242 -13.30 6.82 7.58
C TYR A 242 -14.31 5.73 7.94
N ILE A 243 -15.57 6.15 8.17
CA ILE A 243 -16.61 5.29 8.75
C ILE A 243 -16.77 3.95 8.00
N GLY A 244 -16.85 3.97 6.68
CA GLY A 244 -16.98 2.77 5.86
C GLY A 244 -15.67 2.26 5.29
N SER A 245 -14.64 3.09 5.26
CA SER A 245 -13.38 2.81 4.57
C SER A 245 -12.27 2.29 5.48
N GLY A 246 -12.32 2.56 6.81
CA GLY A 246 -11.18 2.30 7.70
C GLY A 246 -11.48 2.18 9.19
N SER A 247 -12.72 2.27 9.65
CA SER A 247 -13.05 2.44 11.07
C SER A 247 -13.11 1.18 11.92
N LEU A 248 -12.85 -0.01 11.36
CA LEU A 248 -13.02 -1.25 12.13
C LEU A 248 -11.82 -1.58 13.01
N LEU A 249 -12.14 -2.10 14.19
CA LEU A 249 -11.22 -2.80 15.10
C LEU A 249 -11.45 -4.30 14.96
N SER A 250 -10.39 -5.11 14.99
CA SER A 250 -10.53 -6.56 15.00
C SER A 250 -9.29 -7.28 15.53
N THR A 251 -9.34 -8.61 15.54
CA THR A 251 -8.27 -9.54 15.89
C THR A 251 -8.02 -10.52 14.75
N VAL A 252 -6.85 -11.15 14.70
CA VAL A 252 -6.60 -12.21 13.71
C VAL A 252 -7.50 -13.44 13.95
N THR A 253 -7.96 -13.66 15.19
CA THR A 253 -8.93 -14.70 15.54
C THR A 253 -10.28 -14.47 14.87
N ASP A 254 -10.79 -13.24 14.93
CA ASP A 254 -12.08 -12.89 14.30
C ASP A 254 -11.98 -12.85 12.78
N LEU A 255 -10.87 -12.30 12.23
CA LEU A 255 -10.65 -12.30 10.78
C LEU A 255 -10.52 -13.72 10.21
N ALA A 256 -10.02 -14.71 10.97
CA ALA A 256 -10.04 -16.11 10.55
C ALA A 256 -11.47 -16.67 10.45
N LYS A 257 -12.40 -16.22 11.31
CA LYS A 257 -13.84 -16.57 11.19
C LYS A 257 -14.48 -15.92 9.96
N TRP A 258 -14.09 -14.66 9.67
CA TRP A 258 -14.49 -13.97 8.44
C TRP A 258 -14.02 -14.75 7.21
N ASP A 259 -12.75 -15.11 7.13
CA ASP A 259 -12.21 -15.91 6.03
C ASP A 259 -12.96 -17.24 5.85
N ALA A 260 -13.22 -17.96 6.95
CA ALA A 260 -13.97 -19.22 6.91
C ALA A 260 -15.38 -19.04 6.35
N SER A 261 -16.05 -17.93 6.65
CA SER A 261 -17.41 -17.62 6.16
C SER A 261 -17.45 -17.46 4.64
N LEU A 262 -16.35 -16.98 4.03
CA LEU A 262 -16.24 -16.76 2.60
C LEU A 262 -16.19 -18.05 1.75
N TYR A 263 -16.15 -19.22 2.38
CA TYR A 263 -16.30 -20.53 1.75
C TYR A 263 -17.73 -21.11 1.90
N THR A 264 -18.65 -20.36 2.51
CA THR A 264 -20.02 -20.79 2.83
C THR A 264 -21.04 -19.71 2.46
N ASP A 265 -22.33 -20.08 2.44
CA ASP A 265 -23.43 -19.13 2.21
C ASP A 265 -23.96 -18.50 3.50
N ARG A 266 -23.16 -18.48 4.57
CA ARG A 266 -23.60 -18.02 5.91
C ARG A 266 -23.88 -16.52 5.96
N VAL A 267 -23.13 -15.71 5.21
CA VAL A 267 -23.28 -14.25 5.11
C VAL A 267 -23.59 -13.84 3.67
N LEU A 268 -22.78 -14.31 2.73
CA LEU A 268 -22.91 -14.01 1.32
C LEU A 268 -23.14 -15.28 0.51
N ASP A 269 -24.08 -15.25 -0.42
CA ASP A 269 -24.27 -16.33 -1.38
C ASP A 269 -23.11 -16.44 -2.39
N ALA A 270 -23.10 -17.51 -3.15
CA ALA A 270 -22.04 -17.75 -4.15
C ALA A 270 -21.98 -16.68 -5.24
N ALA A 271 -23.12 -16.10 -5.63
CA ALA A 271 -23.18 -15.05 -6.64
C ALA A 271 -22.56 -13.75 -6.15
N SER A 272 -22.87 -13.36 -4.91
CA SER A 272 -22.29 -12.18 -4.23
C SER A 272 -20.79 -12.31 -4.03
N ARG A 273 -20.30 -13.48 -3.57
CA ARG A 273 -18.85 -13.74 -3.46
C ARG A 273 -18.15 -13.68 -4.81
N LYS A 274 -18.74 -14.24 -5.86
CA LYS A 274 -18.20 -14.15 -7.21
C LYS A 274 -18.12 -12.71 -7.71
N ALA A 275 -19.17 -11.92 -7.48
CA ALA A 275 -19.18 -10.49 -7.85
C ALA A 275 -18.06 -9.73 -7.09
N MET A 276 -17.91 -10.01 -5.78
CA MET A 276 -16.90 -9.39 -4.93
C MET A 276 -15.47 -9.61 -5.45
N TRP A 277 -15.17 -10.76 -6.05
CA TRP A 277 -13.84 -11.13 -6.52
C TRP A 277 -13.66 -11.09 -8.04
N THR A 278 -14.55 -10.41 -8.74
CA THR A 278 -14.44 -10.22 -10.19
C THR A 278 -13.75 -8.89 -10.49
N PRO A 279 -12.65 -8.89 -11.27
CA PRO A 279 -12.01 -7.66 -11.72
C PRO A 279 -13.00 -6.74 -12.43
N THR A 280 -12.96 -5.46 -12.11
CA THR A 280 -13.85 -4.47 -12.72
C THR A 280 -13.37 -4.12 -14.12
N LYS A 281 -14.32 -4.04 -15.06
CA LYS A 281 -14.07 -3.60 -16.43
C LYS A 281 -14.43 -2.13 -16.59
N LEU A 282 -13.47 -1.31 -17.01
CA LEU A 282 -13.67 0.10 -17.32
C LEU A 282 -14.42 0.28 -18.65
N ALA A 283 -14.89 1.49 -18.92
CA ALA A 283 -15.64 1.83 -20.11
C ALA A 283 -14.87 1.57 -21.43
N ASP A 284 -13.54 1.68 -21.41
CA ASP A 284 -12.66 1.37 -22.54
C ASP A 284 -12.35 -0.12 -22.71
N GLY A 285 -12.86 -0.96 -21.81
CA GLY A 285 -12.64 -2.41 -21.81
C GLY A 285 -11.46 -2.88 -20.96
N THR A 286 -10.64 -1.98 -20.42
CA THR A 286 -9.52 -2.30 -19.53
C THR A 286 -10.03 -2.95 -18.24
N LEU A 287 -9.34 -4.01 -17.79
CA LEU A 287 -9.61 -4.64 -16.49
C LEU A 287 -8.77 -4.00 -15.41
N THR A 288 -9.40 -3.65 -14.28
CA THR A 288 -8.69 -3.25 -13.07
C THR A 288 -8.27 -4.48 -12.26
N THR A 289 -7.41 -4.29 -11.27
CA THR A 289 -7.02 -5.33 -10.31
C THR A 289 -7.84 -5.26 -9.01
N TYR A 290 -9.01 -4.61 -9.04
CA TYR A 290 -9.84 -4.39 -7.85
C TYR A 290 -11.27 -4.89 -8.06
N GLY A 291 -11.76 -5.63 -7.07
CA GLY A 291 -13.16 -6.06 -6.95
C GLY A 291 -13.92 -5.20 -5.95
N PHE A 292 -14.78 -5.81 -5.12
CA PHE A 292 -15.51 -5.10 -4.07
C PHE A 292 -14.80 -5.30 -2.72
N GLY A 293 -13.95 -4.33 -2.33
CA GLY A 293 -13.15 -4.38 -1.11
C GLY A 293 -11.98 -5.37 -1.14
N TRP A 294 -11.57 -5.83 -2.32
CA TRP A 294 -10.46 -6.77 -2.51
C TRP A 294 -9.59 -6.37 -3.69
N GLU A 295 -8.29 -6.40 -3.47
CA GLU A 295 -7.31 -6.44 -4.55
C GLU A 295 -7.20 -7.86 -5.10
N ILE A 296 -7.11 -7.97 -6.42
CA ILE A 296 -7.01 -9.24 -7.13
C ILE A 296 -5.66 -9.28 -7.81
N SER A 297 -4.76 -10.08 -7.28
CA SER A 297 -3.38 -10.20 -7.75
C SER A 297 -3.02 -11.67 -8.03
N SER A 298 -1.82 -11.88 -8.50
CA SER A 298 -1.28 -13.22 -8.72
C SER A 298 0.14 -13.30 -8.18
N VAL A 299 0.45 -14.40 -7.50
CA VAL A 299 1.80 -14.73 -7.07
C VAL A 299 2.19 -16.04 -7.75
N LYS A 300 3.11 -15.97 -8.72
CA LYS A 300 3.51 -17.12 -9.55
C LYS A 300 2.33 -17.91 -10.13
N GLY A 301 1.37 -17.21 -10.72
CA GLY A 301 0.18 -17.80 -11.31
C GLY A 301 -0.88 -18.29 -10.32
N ARG A 302 -0.66 -18.13 -9.00
CA ARG A 302 -1.66 -18.43 -7.96
C ARG A 302 -2.47 -17.19 -7.66
N THR A 303 -3.78 -17.27 -7.78
CA THR A 303 -4.67 -16.15 -7.48
C THR A 303 -4.57 -15.76 -6.01
N ASN A 304 -4.27 -14.50 -5.75
CA ASN A 304 -4.23 -13.91 -4.42
C ASN A 304 -5.26 -12.80 -4.31
N LEU A 305 -6.33 -13.05 -3.56
CA LEU A 305 -7.29 -12.03 -3.13
C LEU A 305 -6.76 -11.44 -1.84
N ASN A 306 -6.42 -10.17 -1.84
CA ASN A 306 -5.82 -9.55 -0.68
C ASN A 306 -6.35 -8.14 -0.43
N HIS A 307 -6.08 -7.62 0.74
CA HIS A 307 -6.18 -6.20 1.03
C HIS A 307 -5.23 -5.81 2.17
N ASN A 308 -4.50 -4.74 1.94
CA ASN A 308 -3.74 -4.07 3.00
C ASN A 308 -4.65 -3.11 3.75
N GLY A 309 -4.31 -2.85 5.00
CA GLY A 309 -4.91 -1.80 5.79
C GLY A 309 -3.85 -1.02 6.53
N ALA A 310 -3.97 0.29 6.54
CA ALA A 310 -3.08 1.16 7.29
C ALA A 310 -3.89 2.24 8.00
N MET A 311 -3.53 2.48 9.24
CA MET A 311 -3.92 3.61 10.07
C MET A 311 -2.69 4.07 10.84
N ASP A 312 -2.75 5.27 11.42
CA ASP A 312 -1.64 5.77 12.21
C ASP A 312 -1.27 4.78 13.33
N GLY A 313 -0.06 4.21 13.22
CA GLY A 313 0.46 3.23 14.14
C GLY A 313 -0.04 1.78 13.98
N PHE A 314 -0.80 1.47 12.93
CA PHE A 314 -1.28 0.12 12.63
C PHE A 314 -1.15 -0.20 11.15
N VAL A 315 -0.67 -1.40 10.83
CA VAL A 315 -0.70 -1.95 9.47
C VAL A 315 -1.18 -3.39 9.53
N GLY A 316 -2.06 -3.76 8.62
CA GLY A 316 -2.59 -5.11 8.50
C GLY A 316 -2.63 -5.61 7.06
N ASN A 317 -2.70 -6.93 6.91
CA ASN A 317 -2.93 -7.58 5.62
C ASN A 317 -3.73 -8.86 5.82
N ILE A 318 -4.64 -9.11 4.88
CA ILE A 318 -5.28 -10.42 4.66
C ILE A 318 -4.98 -10.86 3.24
N SER A 319 -4.32 -12.01 3.08
CA SER A 319 -3.94 -12.60 1.78
C SER A 319 -4.54 -13.99 1.65
N ARG A 320 -5.42 -14.19 0.65
CA ARG A 320 -6.12 -15.43 0.37
C ARG A 320 -5.62 -16.04 -0.94
N PHE A 321 -4.83 -17.09 -0.86
CA PHE A 321 -4.40 -17.90 -2.00
C PHE A 321 -5.50 -18.93 -2.30
N VAL A 322 -6.46 -18.53 -3.11
CA VAL A 322 -7.71 -19.29 -3.30
C VAL A 322 -7.49 -20.65 -3.94
N ASP A 323 -6.53 -20.75 -4.87
CA ASP A 323 -6.16 -22.01 -5.53
C ASP A 323 -5.59 -23.04 -4.55
N ASP A 324 -4.96 -22.56 -3.48
CA ASP A 324 -4.34 -23.39 -2.45
C ASP A 324 -5.18 -23.47 -1.17
N ARG A 325 -6.33 -22.80 -1.12
CA ARG A 325 -7.19 -22.70 0.06
C ARG A 325 -6.41 -22.29 1.32
N LEU A 326 -5.46 -21.37 1.14
CA LEU A 326 -4.61 -20.83 2.21
C LEU A 326 -4.90 -19.36 2.40
N THR A 327 -5.13 -18.94 3.64
CA THR A 327 -5.22 -17.52 4.00
C THR A 327 -4.21 -17.20 5.09
N VAL A 328 -3.49 -16.10 4.91
CA VAL A 328 -2.57 -15.53 5.90
C VAL A 328 -3.09 -14.16 6.31
N ILE A 329 -3.22 -13.95 7.62
CA ILE A 329 -3.70 -12.71 8.22
C ILE A 329 -2.63 -12.20 9.16
N VAL A 330 -2.17 -10.96 8.94
CA VAL A 330 -1.13 -10.29 9.71
C VAL A 330 -1.64 -8.95 10.17
N LEU A 331 -1.58 -8.68 11.48
CA LEU A 331 -1.88 -7.37 12.06
C LEU A 331 -0.71 -6.92 12.93
N THR A 332 -0.30 -5.66 12.80
CA THR A 332 0.84 -5.06 13.53
C THR A 332 0.45 -3.75 14.18
N ASN A 333 1.16 -3.37 15.24
CA ASN A 333 0.98 -2.10 15.93
C ASN A 333 2.09 -1.09 15.62
N GLN A 334 2.57 -1.09 14.36
CA GLN A 334 3.55 -0.11 13.90
C GLN A 334 3.26 0.30 12.46
N SER A 335 3.31 1.61 12.19
CA SER A 335 3.35 2.17 10.83
C SER A 335 4.70 2.83 10.54
N GLY A 336 4.96 3.09 9.25
CA GLY A 336 6.21 3.64 8.75
C GLY A 336 7.08 2.61 8.02
N LEU A 337 7.38 1.46 8.64
CA LEU A 337 8.19 0.41 8.00
C LEU A 337 7.45 -0.91 7.75
N SER A 338 6.41 -1.23 8.52
CA SER A 338 5.72 -2.52 8.45
C SER A 338 5.19 -2.83 7.04
N ASN A 339 5.69 -3.93 6.47
CA ASN A 339 5.20 -4.48 5.20
C ASN A 339 4.48 -5.81 5.43
N THR A 340 3.24 -5.72 5.91
CA THR A 340 2.44 -6.90 6.26
C THR A 340 2.08 -7.78 5.06
N GLY A 341 2.01 -7.24 3.85
CA GLY A 341 1.83 -8.01 2.61
C GLY A 341 3.04 -8.89 2.30
N ARG A 342 4.27 -8.38 2.48
CA ARG A 342 5.52 -9.15 2.38
C ARG A 342 5.55 -10.26 3.43
N ILE A 343 5.19 -9.93 4.68
CA ILE A 343 5.14 -10.92 5.77
C ILE A 343 4.14 -12.02 5.43
N ALA A 344 2.94 -11.66 4.97
CA ALA A 344 1.90 -12.64 4.60
C ALA A 344 2.35 -13.55 3.45
N THR A 345 2.96 -12.99 2.39
CA THR A 345 3.48 -13.76 1.26
C THR A 345 4.62 -14.69 1.69
N GLY A 346 5.55 -14.22 2.52
CA GLY A 346 6.66 -15.04 3.03
C GLY A 346 6.18 -16.20 3.90
N VAL A 347 5.17 -15.96 4.76
CA VAL A 347 4.50 -17.03 5.51
C VAL A 347 3.82 -18.02 4.55
N ALA A 348 3.11 -17.52 3.52
CA ALA A 348 2.46 -18.39 2.54
C ALA A 348 3.45 -19.30 1.80
N ARG A 349 4.67 -18.84 1.52
CA ARG A 349 5.76 -19.64 0.90
C ARG A 349 6.17 -20.87 1.70
N VAL A 350 5.97 -20.85 3.02
CA VAL A 350 6.21 -22.03 3.87
C VAL A 350 5.17 -23.12 3.57
N TYR A 351 3.92 -22.73 3.30
CA TYR A 351 2.80 -23.65 3.06
C TYR A 351 2.61 -24.01 1.58
N ILE A 352 2.97 -23.11 0.66
CA ILE A 352 2.81 -23.26 -0.79
C ILE A 352 4.19 -23.30 -1.46
N PRO A 353 4.82 -24.48 -1.62
CA PRO A 353 6.15 -24.57 -2.26
C PRO A 353 6.20 -23.98 -3.68
N ALA A 354 5.09 -24.00 -4.41
CA ALA A 354 4.99 -23.47 -5.77
C ALA A 354 5.25 -21.95 -5.89
N ILE A 355 5.04 -21.19 -4.80
CA ILE A 355 5.30 -19.74 -4.78
C ILE A 355 6.64 -19.38 -4.13
N ARG A 356 7.48 -20.36 -3.80
CA ARG A 356 8.84 -20.09 -3.33
C ARG A 356 9.66 -19.46 -4.44
N PRO A 357 10.56 -18.51 -4.13
CA PRO A 357 11.50 -18.00 -5.11
C PRO A 357 12.27 -19.15 -5.76
N ALA A 358 12.27 -19.18 -7.09
CA ALA A 358 13.10 -20.12 -7.81
C ALA A 358 14.54 -19.61 -7.75
N MET A 359 15.41 -20.28 -7.04
CA MET A 359 16.86 -20.11 -7.22
C MET A 359 17.21 -20.64 -8.62
N GLN A 360 17.04 -19.80 -9.63
CA GLN A 360 17.45 -20.15 -10.99
C GLN A 360 18.98 -20.12 -11.06
N GLY A 361 19.61 -21.25 -10.77
CA GLY A 361 20.96 -21.61 -11.24
C GLY A 361 22.14 -20.72 -10.82
N VAL A 362 21.93 -19.67 -10.04
CA VAL A 362 22.96 -18.72 -9.64
C VAL A 362 23.26 -18.92 -8.16
N GLN A 363 24.40 -19.52 -7.87
CA GLN A 363 24.97 -19.52 -6.52
C GLN A 363 25.49 -18.10 -6.24
N PRO A 364 24.93 -17.34 -5.28
CA PRO A 364 25.35 -15.97 -5.00
C PRO A 364 26.79 -15.82 -4.52
N SER A 365 27.46 -16.94 -4.22
CA SER A 365 28.61 -17.00 -3.32
C SER A 365 29.96 -16.64 -3.93
N GLN A 366 30.08 -16.23 -5.19
CA GLN A 366 31.43 -16.17 -5.79
C GLN A 366 31.82 -14.92 -6.60
N VAL A 367 30.95 -13.96 -6.78
CA VAL A 367 31.36 -12.74 -7.48
C VAL A 367 31.88 -11.72 -6.46
N LYS A 368 33.21 -11.71 -6.28
CA LYS A 368 33.86 -10.61 -5.57
C LYS A 368 33.84 -9.39 -6.49
N VAL A 369 32.83 -8.56 -6.37
CA VAL A 369 32.81 -7.23 -6.98
C VAL A 369 33.51 -6.30 -6.00
N GLY A 370 34.57 -5.62 -6.44
CA GLY A 370 35.26 -4.63 -5.62
C GLY A 370 34.32 -3.43 -5.30
N PRO A 371 34.65 -2.63 -4.28
CA PRO A 371 33.83 -1.46 -3.89
C PRO A 371 33.50 -0.53 -5.06
N ASP A 372 34.42 -0.36 -6.01
CA ASP A 372 34.25 0.48 -7.18
C ASP A 372 33.22 -0.05 -8.19
N GLY A 373 33.00 -1.37 -8.23
CA GLY A 373 31.98 -1.97 -9.12
C GLY A 373 30.55 -1.66 -8.70
N PHE A 374 30.32 -1.34 -7.43
CA PHE A 374 29.01 -0.94 -6.92
C PHE A 374 28.77 0.57 -7.00
N ALA A 375 29.82 1.38 -6.99
CA ALA A 375 29.71 2.83 -7.05
C ALA A 375 28.96 3.31 -8.31
N GLN A 376 29.12 2.61 -9.44
CA GLN A 376 28.42 2.93 -10.68
C GLN A 376 26.90 2.66 -10.60
N ALA A 377 26.48 1.69 -9.80
CA ALA A 377 25.08 1.33 -9.60
C ALA A 377 24.39 2.26 -8.59
N ALA A 378 25.18 2.91 -7.73
CA ALA A 378 24.63 3.81 -6.72
C ALA A 378 23.89 4.99 -7.34
N GLY A 379 22.68 5.26 -6.90
CA GLY A 379 21.83 6.32 -7.45
C GLY A 379 20.35 6.10 -7.21
N ARG A 380 19.55 6.94 -7.87
CA ARG A 380 18.10 6.95 -7.81
C ARG A 380 17.52 6.54 -9.15
N TYR A 381 16.48 5.73 -9.08
CA TYR A 381 15.81 5.12 -10.24
C TYR A 381 14.31 5.32 -10.12
N GLU A 382 13.66 5.64 -11.23
CA GLU A 382 12.20 5.79 -11.31
C GLU A 382 11.53 4.42 -11.20
N TYR A 383 10.98 4.10 -10.03
CA TYR A 383 10.45 2.75 -9.80
C TYR A 383 9.02 2.59 -10.34
N TRP A 384 8.05 3.36 -9.84
CA TRP A 384 6.65 3.31 -10.29
C TRP A 384 5.88 4.52 -9.78
N GLY A 385 5.10 5.18 -10.70
CA GLY A 385 4.11 6.19 -10.32
C GLY A 385 4.64 7.35 -9.48
N GLY A 386 5.89 7.73 -9.67
CA GLY A 386 6.56 8.74 -8.89
C GLY A 386 7.42 8.20 -7.74
N TYR A 387 7.31 6.91 -7.41
CA TYR A 387 8.18 6.31 -6.39
C TYR A 387 9.59 6.07 -6.92
N MET A 388 10.58 6.49 -6.16
CA MET A 388 11.99 6.27 -6.48
C MET A 388 12.56 5.08 -5.72
N LEU A 389 13.32 4.25 -6.43
CA LEU A 389 14.21 3.26 -5.83
C LEU A 389 15.58 3.91 -5.63
N THR A 390 16.09 3.92 -4.41
CA THR A 390 17.46 4.36 -4.11
C THR A 390 18.35 3.13 -3.93
N LEU A 391 19.42 3.05 -4.73
CA LEU A 391 20.47 2.04 -4.56
C LEU A 391 21.68 2.65 -3.87
N THR A 392 22.10 2.06 -2.74
CA THR A 392 23.33 2.42 -2.02
C THR A 392 24.24 1.21 -1.88
N PRO A 393 25.58 1.37 -1.88
CA PRO A 393 26.48 0.28 -1.53
C PRO A 393 26.25 -0.20 -0.10
N GLY A 394 26.13 -1.51 0.09
CA GLY A 394 25.97 -2.17 1.39
C GLY A 394 27.15 -3.11 1.70
N ASN A 395 27.03 -3.86 2.80
CA ASN A 395 28.05 -4.83 3.25
C ASN A 395 28.11 -6.05 2.32
N GLY A 396 28.88 -5.89 1.22
CA GLY A 396 29.09 -6.98 0.25
C GLY A 396 28.05 -7.05 -0.88
N GLY A 397 27.20 -6.04 -1.03
CA GLY A 397 26.18 -5.94 -2.06
C GLY A 397 25.64 -4.53 -2.23
N MET A 398 24.39 -4.42 -2.65
CA MET A 398 23.64 -3.17 -2.74
C MET A 398 22.45 -3.22 -1.79
N LEU A 399 22.15 -2.09 -1.18
CA LEU A 399 20.88 -1.84 -0.49
C LEU A 399 19.94 -1.10 -1.44
N ALA A 400 18.76 -1.63 -1.65
CA ALA A 400 17.72 -1.00 -2.45
C ALA A 400 16.58 -0.56 -1.55
N GLN A 401 16.27 0.74 -1.54
CA GLN A 401 15.27 1.33 -0.67
C GLN A 401 14.23 2.09 -1.48
N LEU A 402 12.97 1.81 -1.20
CA LEU A 402 11.81 2.61 -1.62
C LEU A 402 11.55 3.72 -0.57
N PRO A 403 10.77 4.77 -0.90
CA PRO A 403 10.43 5.84 0.04
C PRO A 403 9.72 5.36 1.31
N VAL A 404 9.06 4.20 1.25
CA VAL A 404 8.38 3.55 2.37
C VAL A 404 8.88 2.12 2.49
N GLY A 405 9.21 1.71 3.70
CA GLY A 405 9.75 0.38 3.99
C GLY A 405 11.24 0.40 4.33
N GLU A 406 11.78 -0.76 4.67
CA GLU A 406 13.22 -0.92 4.90
C GLU A 406 13.98 -1.12 3.58
N ALA A 407 15.31 -0.93 3.67
CA ALA A 407 16.20 -1.25 2.55
C ALA A 407 16.32 -2.77 2.37
N ASP A 408 16.20 -3.24 1.15
CA ASP A 408 16.39 -4.64 0.79
C ASP A 408 17.84 -4.92 0.40
N ASP A 409 18.38 -6.05 0.92
CA ASP A 409 19.72 -6.51 0.58
C ASP A 409 19.74 -7.22 -0.78
N TYR A 410 20.55 -6.71 -1.69
CA TYR A 410 20.80 -7.29 -2.99
C TYR A 410 22.24 -7.77 -3.09
N ILE A 411 22.43 -9.07 -3.22
CA ILE A 411 23.74 -9.69 -3.37
C ILE A 411 24.17 -9.70 -4.83
N PRO A 412 25.46 -9.48 -5.15
CA PRO A 412 25.93 -9.49 -6.53
C PRO A 412 25.93 -10.93 -7.07
N VAL A 413 25.44 -11.07 -8.30
CA VAL A 413 25.48 -12.34 -9.05
C VAL A 413 26.35 -12.23 -10.30
N SER A 414 26.65 -10.99 -10.72
CA SER A 414 27.65 -10.65 -11.75
C SER A 414 28.17 -9.22 -11.51
N SER A 415 29.05 -8.74 -12.36
CA SER A 415 29.52 -7.35 -12.34
C SER A 415 28.43 -6.31 -12.68
N SER A 416 27.28 -6.75 -13.17
CA SER A 416 26.16 -5.90 -13.58
C SER A 416 24.80 -6.34 -13.05
N SER A 417 24.72 -7.40 -12.27
CA SER A 417 23.45 -7.93 -11.77
C SER A 417 23.49 -8.25 -10.28
N PHE A 418 22.38 -7.99 -9.62
CA PHE A 418 22.16 -8.18 -8.18
C PHE A 418 20.89 -8.98 -7.94
N TRP A 419 20.85 -9.75 -6.88
CA TRP A 419 19.74 -10.65 -6.55
C TRP A 419 19.27 -10.44 -5.12
N MET A 420 17.96 -10.25 -4.94
CA MET A 420 17.30 -10.27 -3.64
C MET A 420 16.76 -11.68 -3.37
N THR A 421 17.36 -12.35 -2.41
CA THR A 421 17.07 -13.77 -2.13
C THR A 421 15.68 -14.01 -1.57
N GLU A 422 15.15 -13.06 -0.79
CA GLU A 422 13.86 -13.22 -0.11
C GLU A 422 12.68 -13.23 -1.08
N GLU A 423 12.71 -12.41 -2.13
CA GLU A 423 11.61 -12.28 -3.07
C GLU A 423 11.92 -12.78 -4.48
N GLY A 424 13.18 -13.14 -4.74
CA GLY A 424 13.59 -13.59 -6.06
C GLY A 424 13.66 -12.48 -7.11
N VAL A 425 13.83 -11.22 -6.67
CA VAL A 425 13.96 -10.06 -7.57
C VAL A 425 15.40 -9.91 -8.00
N GLN A 426 15.61 -9.76 -9.31
CA GLN A 426 16.91 -9.46 -9.89
C GLN A 426 16.95 -8.04 -10.44
N LEU A 427 18.00 -7.30 -10.11
CA LEU A 427 18.33 -6.03 -10.72
C LEU A 427 19.51 -6.21 -11.66
N THR A 428 19.39 -5.71 -12.89
CA THR A 428 20.49 -5.74 -13.88
C THR A 428 20.73 -4.33 -14.41
N LEU A 429 22.00 -3.87 -14.38
CA LEU A 429 22.38 -2.53 -14.85
C LEU A 429 22.19 -2.40 -16.36
N VAL A 430 21.51 -1.33 -16.76
CA VAL A 430 21.44 -0.88 -18.16
C VAL A 430 22.49 0.21 -18.35
N LYS A 431 23.35 0.05 -19.37
CA LYS A 431 24.43 1.00 -19.68
C LYS A 431 24.27 1.56 -21.09
N ASN A 432 24.67 2.81 -21.28
CA ASN A 432 24.79 3.44 -22.59
C ASN A 432 26.10 3.01 -23.29
N SER A 433 26.36 3.54 -24.51
CA SER A 433 27.57 3.29 -25.30
C SER A 433 28.88 3.71 -24.59
N ASP A 434 28.80 4.66 -23.66
CA ASP A 434 29.96 5.21 -22.92
C ASP A 434 30.19 4.44 -21.61
N GLY A 435 29.39 3.41 -21.35
CA GLY A 435 29.48 2.55 -20.16
C GLY A 435 28.79 3.12 -18.90
N GLU A 436 28.12 4.25 -19.01
CA GLU A 436 27.39 4.86 -17.90
C GLU A 436 26.08 4.15 -17.62
N VAL A 437 25.73 3.98 -16.35
CA VAL A 437 24.47 3.36 -15.93
C VAL A 437 23.31 4.33 -16.15
N THR A 438 22.39 3.97 -17.04
CA THR A 438 21.21 4.76 -17.40
C THR A 438 19.90 4.22 -16.86
N GLY A 439 19.91 3.00 -16.31
CA GLY A 439 18.71 2.37 -15.75
C GLY A 439 19.00 1.01 -15.13
N LEU A 440 17.92 0.34 -14.71
CA LEU A 440 17.91 -1.03 -14.24
C LEU A 440 16.83 -1.82 -14.99
N VAL A 441 17.12 -3.06 -15.34
CA VAL A 441 16.09 -4.07 -15.57
C VAL A 441 15.77 -4.71 -14.23
N VAL A 442 14.53 -4.57 -13.79
CA VAL A 442 13.96 -5.25 -12.62
C VAL A 442 13.24 -6.50 -13.13
N ARG A 443 13.76 -7.67 -12.80
CA ARG A 443 13.14 -8.94 -13.11
C ARG A 443 12.51 -9.51 -11.84
N GLN A 444 11.19 -9.72 -11.90
CA GLN A 444 10.45 -10.33 -10.81
C GLN A 444 10.60 -11.85 -10.79
N ASP A 445 10.23 -12.46 -9.68
CA ASP A 445 10.29 -13.92 -9.50
C ASP A 445 9.35 -14.72 -10.45
N ASP A 446 8.29 -14.08 -10.96
CA ASP A 446 7.40 -14.65 -11.99
C ASP A 446 7.98 -14.57 -13.41
N GLY A 447 9.17 -13.99 -13.56
CA GLY A 447 9.86 -13.82 -14.83
C GLY A 447 9.48 -12.53 -15.57
N SER A 448 8.53 -11.74 -15.06
CA SER A 448 8.23 -10.43 -15.63
C SER A 448 9.42 -9.49 -15.50
N GLU A 449 9.65 -8.68 -16.53
CA GLU A 449 10.75 -7.72 -16.57
C GLU A 449 10.24 -6.30 -16.83
N ARG A 450 10.85 -5.35 -16.15
CA ARG A 450 10.60 -3.93 -16.38
C ARG A 450 11.91 -3.16 -16.33
N THR A 451 12.13 -2.30 -17.30
CA THR A 451 13.23 -1.35 -17.26
C THR A 451 12.79 -0.09 -16.52
N ILE A 452 13.58 0.31 -15.53
CA ILE A 452 13.39 1.55 -14.78
C ILE A 452 14.57 2.50 -15.06
N PRO A 453 14.31 3.75 -15.45
CA PRO A 453 15.36 4.71 -15.79
C PRO A 453 16.05 5.22 -14.53
N ARG A 454 17.35 5.52 -14.67
CA ARG A 454 18.11 6.24 -13.65
C ARG A 454 17.74 7.72 -13.67
N VAL A 455 17.35 8.24 -12.51
CA VAL A 455 17.06 9.67 -12.32
C VAL A 455 18.32 10.45 -12.04
N GLY A 456 19.26 9.88 -11.25
CA GLY A 456 20.53 10.53 -10.97
C GLY A 456 21.33 9.89 -9.82
N PRO A 457 22.44 10.52 -9.39
CA PRO A 457 23.30 10.03 -8.33
C PRO A 457 22.70 10.22 -6.95
N LEU A 458 23.36 9.66 -5.92
CA LEU A 458 23.03 9.93 -4.51
C LEU A 458 23.37 11.38 -4.15
N PHE A 459 22.56 11.98 -3.25
CA PHE A 459 22.78 13.35 -2.78
C PHE A 459 24.03 13.53 -1.92
N GLU A 460 24.40 12.52 -1.17
CA GLU A 460 25.47 12.60 -0.15
C GLU A 460 26.84 12.99 -0.72
N SER A 461 27.06 12.76 -2.00
CA SER A 461 28.35 13.00 -2.67
C SER A 461 28.55 14.42 -3.20
N LYS A 462 27.51 15.27 -3.21
CA LYS A 462 27.59 16.60 -3.84
C LYS A 462 27.38 17.73 -2.83
N LYS A 463 28.31 18.71 -2.86
CA LYS A 463 28.18 19.95 -2.10
C LYS A 463 27.37 20.97 -2.89
N PRO A 464 26.64 21.89 -2.22
CA PRO A 464 26.02 23.03 -2.88
C PRO A 464 27.05 23.83 -3.70
N GLN A 465 26.65 24.26 -4.89
CA GLN A 465 27.46 25.06 -5.81
C GLN A 465 26.61 26.17 -6.41
N PRO A 466 27.20 27.23 -6.97
CA PRO A 466 26.44 28.26 -7.69
C PRO A 466 25.64 27.63 -8.83
N ASP A 467 24.35 28.00 -8.94
CA ASP A 467 23.55 27.61 -10.10
C ASP A 467 24.08 28.34 -11.33
N PRO A 468 24.43 27.64 -12.41
CA PRO A 468 24.81 28.26 -13.68
C PRO A 468 23.72 29.17 -14.24
N ASP A 469 22.45 28.94 -13.92
CA ASP A 469 21.30 29.78 -14.27
C ASP A 469 20.58 30.28 -13.00
N GLN A 470 21.04 31.41 -12.49
CA GLN A 470 20.41 32.03 -11.29
C GLN A 470 18.96 32.44 -11.52
N GLY A 471 18.54 32.74 -12.74
CA GLY A 471 17.17 33.06 -13.10
C GLY A 471 16.28 31.82 -12.97
N ARG A 472 16.81 30.63 -13.26
CA ARG A 472 16.14 29.35 -13.12
C ARG A 472 15.83 29.02 -11.65
N SER A 473 16.79 29.14 -10.75
CA SER A 473 16.59 28.88 -9.32
C SER A 473 15.48 29.76 -8.74
N ARG A 474 15.40 31.04 -9.13
CA ARG A 474 14.31 31.93 -8.71
C ARG A 474 12.95 31.46 -9.24
N ARG A 475 12.86 31.11 -10.53
CA ARG A 475 11.61 30.60 -11.12
C ARG A 475 11.12 29.33 -10.42
N ILE A 476 12.06 28.45 -10.03
CA ILE A 476 11.75 27.23 -9.26
C ILE A 476 11.24 27.59 -7.87
N GLU A 477 11.92 28.49 -7.17
CA GLU A 477 11.48 28.97 -5.85
C GLU A 477 10.06 29.57 -5.92
N ASP A 478 9.80 30.41 -6.91
CA ASP A 478 8.46 30.99 -7.15
C ASP A 478 7.40 29.89 -7.45
N ALA A 479 7.77 28.85 -8.20
CA ALA A 479 6.89 27.72 -8.49
C ALA A 479 6.57 26.92 -7.22
N LEU A 480 7.57 26.60 -6.39
CA LEU A 480 7.40 25.87 -5.13
C LEU A 480 6.54 26.65 -4.15
N MET A 481 6.76 27.96 -4.03
CA MET A 481 5.93 28.83 -3.20
C MET A 481 4.49 28.99 -3.71
N ALA A 482 4.28 28.87 -5.02
CA ALA A 482 2.94 28.81 -5.60
C ALA A 482 2.26 27.48 -5.28
N MET A 483 3.01 26.37 -5.36
CA MET A 483 2.53 25.03 -4.99
C MET A 483 2.15 24.95 -3.51
N GLU A 484 2.89 25.63 -2.62
CA GLU A 484 2.52 25.73 -1.20
C GLU A 484 1.15 26.41 -1.02
N LYS A 485 0.93 27.51 -1.72
CA LYS A 485 -0.31 28.30 -1.60
C LYS A 485 -1.52 27.63 -2.28
N GLY A 486 -1.29 26.83 -3.29
CA GLY A 486 -2.35 26.20 -4.10
C GLY A 486 -3.24 27.18 -4.88
N GLY A 487 -4.33 26.67 -5.42
CA GLY A 487 -5.39 27.45 -6.07
C GLY A 487 -4.88 28.41 -7.15
N LYS A 488 -5.33 29.66 -7.09
CA LYS A 488 -5.01 30.70 -8.07
C LYS A 488 -3.49 30.93 -8.24
N ALA A 489 -2.70 30.76 -7.17
CA ALA A 489 -1.26 30.95 -7.22
C ALA A 489 -0.59 29.93 -8.17
N VAL A 490 -1.05 28.69 -8.15
CA VAL A 490 -0.59 27.62 -9.06
C VAL A 490 -1.08 27.88 -10.49
N GLU A 491 -2.35 28.23 -10.66
CA GLU A 491 -2.92 28.47 -11.99
C GLU A 491 -2.23 29.61 -12.75
N GLU A 492 -1.91 30.71 -12.05
CA GLU A 492 -1.27 31.90 -12.64
C GLU A 492 0.25 31.76 -12.78
N ASN A 493 0.89 30.75 -12.16
CA ASN A 493 2.34 30.59 -12.22
C ASN A 493 2.78 30.04 -13.58
N ALA A 494 3.57 30.84 -14.32
CA ALA A 494 4.05 30.50 -15.64
C ALA A 494 5.19 29.45 -15.63
N SER A 495 5.81 29.20 -14.48
CA SER A 495 6.93 28.26 -14.34
C SER A 495 6.47 26.82 -14.04
N ILE A 496 5.17 26.61 -13.80
CA ILE A 496 4.57 25.30 -13.57
C ILE A 496 3.98 24.76 -14.88
N ALA A 497 4.30 23.52 -15.21
CA ALA A 497 3.77 22.86 -16.41
C ALA A 497 2.21 22.79 -16.36
N PRO A 498 1.51 23.09 -17.46
CA PRO A 498 0.05 23.14 -17.46
C PRO A 498 -0.61 21.83 -16.99
N SER A 499 -0.02 20.68 -17.33
CA SER A 499 -0.51 19.36 -16.93
C SER A 499 -0.39 19.10 -15.42
N ALA A 500 0.59 19.73 -14.75
CA ALA A 500 0.84 19.56 -13.32
C ALA A 500 -0.01 20.49 -12.43
N LYS A 501 -0.52 21.61 -12.97
CA LYS A 501 -1.24 22.63 -12.18
C LYS A 501 -2.43 22.08 -11.41
N LYS A 502 -3.18 21.14 -11.99
CA LYS A 502 -4.34 20.53 -11.33
C LYS A 502 -3.99 19.72 -10.10
N ASP A 503 -2.79 19.10 -10.09
CA ASP A 503 -2.36 18.21 -9.01
C ASP A 503 -1.80 18.99 -7.81
N PHE A 504 -1.34 20.23 -8.03
CA PHE A 504 -0.89 21.15 -6.99
C PHE A 504 -1.96 22.17 -6.54
N GLY A 505 -3.17 22.06 -7.06
CA GLY A 505 -4.25 23.01 -6.77
C GLY A 505 -4.70 23.06 -5.29
N SER A 506 -4.49 21.97 -4.53
CA SER A 506 -4.83 21.91 -3.11
C SER A 506 -3.81 22.59 -2.17
N GLY A 507 -2.65 22.97 -2.70
CA GLY A 507 -1.52 23.44 -1.90
C GLY A 507 -0.72 22.31 -1.26
N SER A 508 0.44 22.65 -0.68
CA SER A 508 1.32 21.73 0.04
C SER A 508 1.88 22.39 1.30
N THR A 509 2.18 21.61 2.33
CA THR A 509 2.86 22.09 3.53
C THR A 509 4.38 21.92 3.50
N ASP A 510 4.91 21.35 2.42
CA ASP A 510 6.31 20.94 2.32
C ASP A 510 7.30 22.11 2.34
N PHE A 511 6.87 23.31 1.98
CA PHE A 511 7.72 24.48 1.85
C PHE A 511 7.51 25.53 2.94
N VAL A 512 6.65 25.25 3.92
CA VAL A 512 6.43 26.15 5.06
C VAL A 512 7.74 26.38 5.82
N GLY A 513 8.16 27.65 5.89
CA GLY A 513 9.43 28.05 6.48
C GLY A 513 10.65 27.88 5.56
N LEU A 514 10.45 27.78 4.25
CA LEU A 514 11.53 27.81 3.26
C LEU A 514 12.25 29.16 3.30
N ARG A 515 13.57 29.15 3.47
CA ARG A 515 14.43 30.33 3.45
C ARG A 515 15.20 30.50 2.15
N SER A 516 15.70 29.41 1.60
CA SER A 516 16.45 29.44 0.35
C SER A 516 16.63 28.06 -0.24
N LEU A 517 16.90 28.03 -1.56
CA LEU A 517 17.35 26.88 -2.30
C LEU A 517 18.85 26.98 -2.55
N ALA A 518 19.60 25.93 -2.21
CA ALA A 518 21.00 25.82 -2.56
C ALA A 518 21.17 24.75 -3.64
N PHE A 519 21.56 25.19 -4.86
CA PHE A 519 21.75 24.30 -6.01
C PHE A 519 22.89 23.31 -5.75
N VAL A 520 22.65 22.04 -6.07
CA VAL A 520 23.61 20.94 -5.86
C VAL A 520 24.10 20.39 -7.21
N GLY A 521 23.23 20.37 -8.20
CA GLY A 521 23.56 19.86 -9.52
C GLY A 521 22.33 19.61 -10.38
N GLU A 522 22.56 19.12 -11.57
CA GLU A 522 21.51 18.71 -12.50
C GLU A 522 21.88 17.42 -13.23
N GLU A 523 20.87 16.73 -13.73
CA GLU A 523 20.98 15.54 -14.57
C GLU A 523 20.12 15.74 -15.81
N ASP A 524 20.68 15.48 -16.99
CA ASP A 524 19.91 15.35 -18.22
C ASP A 524 19.31 13.95 -18.29
N VAL A 525 17.99 13.90 -18.31
CA VAL A 525 17.22 12.65 -18.37
C VAL A 525 16.35 12.57 -19.62
N ALA A 526 16.57 13.48 -20.58
CA ALA A 526 15.86 13.48 -21.84
C ALA A 526 15.96 12.11 -22.54
N GLY A 527 14.81 11.60 -22.99
CA GLY A 527 14.75 10.28 -23.63
C GLY A 527 14.80 9.07 -22.71
N ARG A 528 14.92 9.25 -21.37
CA ARG A 528 14.86 8.12 -20.40
C ARG A 528 13.44 7.65 -20.09
N GLY A 529 12.40 8.27 -20.65
CA GLY A 529 11.00 7.85 -20.47
C GLY A 529 10.39 8.23 -19.12
N ILE A 530 10.95 9.23 -18.43
CA ILE A 530 10.40 9.73 -17.17
C ILE A 530 9.25 10.69 -17.47
N GLU A 531 8.11 10.44 -16.86
CA GLU A 531 6.92 11.31 -16.95
C GLU A 531 6.44 11.67 -15.55
N ARG A 532 6.05 12.94 -15.35
CA ARG A 532 5.46 13.44 -14.12
C ARG A 532 4.22 14.27 -14.45
N HIS A 533 3.11 13.95 -13.81
CA HIS A 533 1.82 14.62 -14.03
C HIS A 533 1.44 14.79 -15.51
N GLY A 534 1.75 13.78 -16.35
CA GLY A 534 1.46 13.78 -17.79
C GLY A 534 2.41 14.64 -18.65
N ALA A 535 3.51 15.14 -18.08
CA ALA A 535 4.55 15.84 -18.81
C ALA A 535 5.84 15.01 -18.86
N LYS A 536 6.51 15.03 -20.02
CA LYS A 536 7.83 14.41 -20.19
C LYS A 536 8.89 15.20 -19.46
N VAL A 537 9.70 14.53 -18.66
CA VAL A 537 10.82 15.12 -17.93
C VAL A 537 12.08 15.08 -18.81
N SER A 538 12.75 16.22 -18.91
CA SER A 538 14.02 16.35 -19.63
C SER A 538 15.21 16.57 -18.71
N LYS A 539 14.98 17.23 -17.56
CA LYS A 539 16.02 17.49 -16.56
C LYS A 539 15.50 17.24 -15.16
N VAL A 540 16.41 16.80 -14.29
CA VAL A 540 16.18 16.73 -12.85
C VAL A 540 17.23 17.62 -12.18
N LEU A 541 16.77 18.56 -11.37
CA LEU A 541 17.61 19.46 -10.61
C LEU A 541 17.66 19.04 -9.15
N TYR A 542 18.82 19.20 -8.56
CA TYR A 542 19.08 18.85 -7.17
C TYR A 542 19.30 20.11 -6.36
N TYR A 543 18.54 20.26 -5.28
CA TYR A 543 18.66 21.37 -4.34
C TYR A 543 18.74 20.88 -2.90
N ARG A 544 19.35 21.69 -2.04
CA ARG A 544 19.11 21.63 -0.60
C ARG A 544 18.11 22.70 -0.23
N LEU A 545 17.01 22.29 0.36
CA LEU A 545 16.02 23.15 0.98
C LEU A 545 16.56 23.63 2.32
N VAL A 546 16.83 24.91 2.48
CA VAL A 546 17.16 25.50 3.77
C VAL A 546 15.87 26.01 4.41
N MET A 547 15.40 25.34 5.41
CA MET A 547 14.18 25.65 6.15
C MET A 547 14.51 26.30 7.49
N ASP A 548 13.51 26.85 8.18
CA ASP A 548 13.66 27.46 9.50
C ASP A 548 14.29 26.53 10.54
N LYS A 549 13.98 25.25 10.50
CA LYS A 549 14.34 24.26 11.53
C LYS A 549 15.21 23.11 11.02
N GLN A 550 15.34 22.94 9.71
CA GLN A 550 16.02 21.79 9.11
C GLN A 550 16.51 22.10 7.71
N THR A 551 17.40 21.24 7.22
CA THR A 551 17.79 21.21 5.80
C THR A 551 17.33 19.87 5.23
N ARG A 552 16.64 19.90 4.07
CA ARG A 552 16.17 18.71 3.36
C ARG A 552 16.75 18.68 1.95
N ASN A 553 16.68 17.55 1.28
CA ASN A 553 17.06 17.41 -0.13
C ASN A 553 15.81 17.47 -1.03
N LEU A 554 15.94 18.16 -2.17
CA LEU A 554 14.86 18.36 -3.12
C LEU A 554 15.30 17.95 -4.52
N LEU A 555 14.49 17.16 -5.19
CA LEU A 555 14.53 16.94 -6.63
C LEU A 555 13.43 17.80 -7.27
N VAL A 556 13.75 18.49 -8.35
CA VAL A 556 12.79 19.24 -9.17
C VAL A 556 12.84 18.72 -10.60
N TYR A 557 11.71 18.33 -11.12
CA TYR A 557 11.57 17.75 -12.45
C TYR A 557 11.12 18.81 -13.44
N LEU A 558 11.89 18.96 -14.53
CA LEU A 558 11.62 19.98 -15.55
C LEU A 558 11.32 19.36 -16.91
N THR A 559 10.38 19.99 -17.64
CA THR A 559 10.17 19.73 -19.07
C THR A 559 11.35 20.24 -19.91
N ALA A 560 11.34 19.98 -21.22
CA ALA A 560 12.32 20.52 -22.16
C ALA A 560 12.31 22.06 -22.23
N GLU A 561 11.16 22.68 -21.97
CA GLU A 561 10.95 24.13 -21.91
C GLU A 561 11.37 24.72 -20.55
N GLY A 562 11.81 23.89 -19.61
CA GLY A 562 12.25 24.30 -18.28
C GLY A 562 11.10 24.58 -17.30
N LEU A 563 9.89 24.06 -17.56
CA LEU A 563 8.75 24.18 -16.65
C LEU A 563 8.80 23.09 -15.58
N VAL A 564 8.46 23.44 -14.35
CA VAL A 564 8.36 22.50 -13.22
C VAL A 564 7.15 21.58 -13.42
N THR A 565 7.38 20.29 -13.46
CA THR A 565 6.31 19.29 -13.58
C THR A 565 6.01 18.62 -12.24
N ASP A 566 7.03 18.49 -11.37
CA ASP A 566 6.93 17.80 -10.10
C ASP A 566 8.15 18.09 -9.22
N TYR A 567 8.08 17.67 -7.96
CA TYR A 567 9.20 17.65 -7.04
C TYR A 567 9.12 16.44 -6.10
N ASP A 568 10.29 16.02 -5.61
CA ASP A 568 10.39 15.03 -4.53
C ASP A 568 11.26 15.58 -3.41
N ILE A 569 10.78 15.52 -2.18
CA ILE A 569 11.60 15.75 -1.00
C ILE A 569 12.17 14.42 -0.56
N VAL A 570 13.50 14.36 -0.50
CA VAL A 570 14.23 13.13 -0.21
C VAL A 570 14.99 13.32 1.09
N ASP A 571 14.61 12.60 2.11
CA ASP A 571 15.37 12.52 3.35
C ASP A 571 16.59 11.61 3.12
N ASN A 572 17.71 11.89 3.79
CA ASN A 572 18.97 11.14 3.63
C ASN A 572 18.88 9.75 4.27
#